data_982335f592ef4452e298e1164bcf8fa3
#
_entry.id   982335f592ef4452e298e1164bcf8fa3
#
_cell.length_a   1.000
_cell.length_b   1.000
_cell.length_c   1.000
_cell.angle_alpha   90.00
_cell.angle_beta   90.00
_cell.angle_gamma   90.00
#
_symmetry.space_group_name_H-M   'P 1'
#
loop_
_entity.id
_entity.type
_entity.pdbx_description
1 polymer ?
#
loop_
_entity_poly.entity_id
_entity_poly.type
_entity_poly.pdbx_seq_one_letter_code
_entity_poly.pdbx_strand_id
1 'polypeptide(L)'
;MDLSKSRLAEKMLLFLYSLSKSSNTININTYKRYIYLYYLTSSFLTGGSDNIDIVIEKGDIRIIGFDSIISDFNSKEYIDIDGNSVIVNDELEYLVSPLLKNDSGAFSYQYREIQPFVNLLQSYSDQFVFTVFFSEPTFKEASLRGIKQMRSSNSRLKGLLSSFQAKLNNADIDEYDILTYWMDYILKNYYIETGENGAER
;
A
#
# COMPACT_ATOMS: atom_id res chain seq x y z
N MET A 1 6.70 -23.47 5.85
CA MET A 1 6.12 -22.23 5.27
C MET A 1 6.92 -21.08 5.85
N ASP A 2 7.47 -20.22 5.02
CA ASP A 2 8.25 -19.07 5.48
C ASP A 2 7.32 -18.07 6.22
N LEU A 3 7.66 -17.72 7.46
CA LEU A 3 6.85 -16.80 8.29
C LEU A 3 6.65 -15.43 7.61
N SER A 4 7.62 -14.97 6.82
CA SER A 4 7.52 -13.72 6.09
C SER A 4 6.46 -13.78 4.99
N LYS A 5 6.41 -14.90 4.24
CA LYS A 5 5.39 -15.13 3.20
C LYS A 5 3.99 -15.24 3.81
N SER A 6 3.86 -15.87 5.00
CA SER A 6 2.57 -15.98 5.69
C SER A 6 2.02 -14.62 6.10
N ARG A 7 2.86 -13.76 6.68
CA ARG A 7 2.47 -12.40 7.08
C ARG A 7 2.12 -11.53 5.87
N LEU A 8 2.87 -11.64 4.78
CA LEU A 8 2.54 -10.94 3.55
C LEU A 8 1.18 -11.39 3.01
N ALA A 9 0.91 -12.70 2.97
CA ALA A 9 -0.37 -13.24 2.51
C ALA A 9 -1.55 -12.76 3.38
N GLU A 10 -1.38 -12.75 4.71
CA GLU A 10 -2.39 -12.25 5.64
C GLU A 10 -2.72 -10.77 5.37
N LYS A 11 -1.71 -9.92 5.23
CA LYS A 11 -1.91 -8.50 4.91
C LYS A 11 -2.52 -8.31 3.53
N MET A 12 -2.05 -9.01 2.51
CA MET A 12 -2.63 -8.98 1.18
C MET A 12 -4.12 -9.35 1.19
N LEU A 13 -4.50 -10.38 1.95
CA LEU A 13 -5.89 -10.80 2.09
C LEU A 13 -6.75 -9.69 2.74
N LEU A 14 -6.25 -9.04 3.80
CA LEU A 14 -6.94 -7.93 4.45
C LEU A 14 -7.05 -6.69 3.54
N PHE A 15 -6.04 -6.42 2.71
CA PHE A 15 -6.11 -5.36 1.70
C PHE A 15 -7.19 -5.64 0.66
N LEU A 16 -7.24 -6.86 0.10
CA LEU A 16 -8.29 -7.24 -0.86
C LEU A 16 -9.68 -7.11 -0.24
N TYR A 17 -9.84 -7.59 0.99
CA TYR A 17 -11.08 -7.45 1.72
C TYR A 17 -11.48 -5.98 1.95
N SER A 18 -10.53 -5.13 2.30
CA SER A 18 -10.80 -3.70 2.47
C SER A 18 -11.18 -3.01 1.15
N LEU A 19 -10.45 -3.32 0.07
CA LEU A 19 -10.69 -2.77 -1.27
C LEU A 19 -12.04 -3.23 -1.84
N SER A 20 -12.44 -4.48 -1.59
CA SER A 20 -13.70 -5.05 -2.09
C SER A 20 -14.94 -4.35 -1.53
N LYS A 21 -14.82 -3.62 -0.41
CA LYS A 21 -15.93 -2.81 0.13
C LYS A 21 -16.32 -1.65 -0.79
N SER A 22 -15.44 -1.23 -1.69
CA SER A 22 -15.71 -0.17 -2.68
C SER A 22 -15.88 -0.71 -4.10
N SER A 23 -15.12 -1.74 -4.47
CA SER A 23 -15.18 -2.38 -5.78
C SER A 23 -14.66 -3.81 -5.71
N ASN A 24 -15.42 -4.76 -6.25
CA ASN A 24 -14.98 -6.15 -6.34
C ASN A 24 -13.92 -6.38 -7.43
N THR A 25 -13.71 -5.43 -8.34
CA THR A 25 -12.72 -5.53 -9.40
C THR A 25 -11.59 -4.54 -9.14
N ILE A 26 -10.38 -5.04 -9.02
CA ILE A 26 -9.19 -4.29 -8.64
C ILE A 26 -8.09 -4.54 -9.67
N ASN A 27 -7.47 -3.46 -10.20
CA ASN A 27 -6.31 -3.62 -11.06
C ASN A 27 -5.12 -4.17 -10.26
N ILE A 28 -4.49 -5.25 -10.75
CA ILE A 28 -3.41 -5.96 -10.04
C ILE A 28 -2.18 -5.07 -9.80
N ASN A 29 -1.89 -4.14 -10.72
CA ASN A 29 -0.76 -3.22 -10.56
C ASN A 29 -1.08 -2.13 -9.52
N THR A 30 -2.30 -1.62 -9.48
CA THR A 30 -2.77 -0.71 -8.43
C THR A 30 -2.69 -1.39 -7.07
N TYR A 31 -3.17 -2.62 -6.97
CA TYR A 31 -3.09 -3.42 -5.76
C TYR A 31 -1.63 -3.62 -5.29
N LYS A 32 -0.73 -4.00 -6.20
CA LYS A 32 0.71 -4.16 -5.92
C LYS A 32 1.33 -2.86 -5.39
N ARG A 33 0.97 -1.70 -5.96
CA ARG A 33 1.44 -0.38 -5.51
C ARG A 33 0.93 -0.03 -4.11
N TYR A 34 -0.32 -0.35 -3.80
CA TYR A 34 -0.88 -0.15 -2.47
C TYR A 34 -0.12 -0.96 -1.41
N ILE A 35 0.13 -2.25 -1.68
CA ILE A 35 0.95 -3.11 -0.81
C ILE A 35 2.36 -2.52 -0.64
N TYR A 36 2.99 -2.09 -1.73
CA TYR A 36 4.32 -1.46 -1.69
C TYR A 36 4.32 -0.22 -0.79
N LEU A 37 3.44 0.73 -1.02
CA LEU A 37 3.35 1.98 -0.24
C LEU A 37 3.06 1.70 1.24
N TYR A 38 2.17 0.75 1.53
CA TYR A 38 1.90 0.35 2.91
C TYR A 38 3.16 -0.11 3.63
N TYR A 39 3.92 -1.03 3.05
CA TYR A 39 5.13 -1.52 3.68
C TYR A 39 6.23 -0.47 3.83
N LEU A 40 6.28 0.54 2.96
CA LEU A 40 7.21 1.65 3.12
C LEU A 40 6.80 2.64 4.22
N THR A 41 5.50 2.77 4.47
CA THR A 41 4.95 3.73 5.44
C THR A 41 4.60 3.08 6.78
N SER A 42 4.37 1.77 6.85
CA SER A 42 3.86 1.07 8.04
C SER A 42 4.71 1.30 9.29
N SER A 43 6.03 1.37 9.16
CA SER A 43 6.91 1.65 10.30
C SER A 43 6.78 3.09 10.85
N PHE A 44 6.25 4.02 10.04
CA PHE A 44 5.91 5.38 10.46
C PHE A 44 4.50 5.39 11.07
N LEU A 45 3.52 4.83 10.37
CA LEU A 45 2.10 4.89 10.75
C LEU A 45 1.76 4.09 12.01
N THR A 46 2.39 2.91 12.19
CA THR A 46 1.99 1.96 13.23
C THR A 46 3.15 1.51 14.12
N GLY A 47 4.37 1.99 13.86
CA GLY A 47 5.57 1.49 14.52
C GLY A 47 5.93 0.05 14.12
N GLY A 48 5.24 -0.53 13.15
CA GLY A 48 5.43 -1.92 12.69
C GLY A 48 6.85 -2.18 12.18
N SER A 49 7.31 -3.42 12.39
CA SER A 49 8.64 -3.89 11.95
C SER A 49 8.58 -4.88 10.79
N ASP A 50 7.42 -5.08 10.20
CA ASP A 50 7.23 -6.01 9.10
C ASP A 50 7.98 -5.55 7.86
N ASN A 51 8.68 -6.50 7.23
CA ASN A 51 9.50 -6.23 6.06
C ASN A 51 9.13 -7.13 4.90
N ILE A 52 9.21 -6.58 3.70
CA ILE A 52 9.15 -7.34 2.45
C ILE A 52 10.40 -7.10 1.62
N ASP A 53 10.77 -8.12 0.84
CA ASP A 53 11.81 -8.01 -0.15
C ASP A 53 11.22 -7.52 -1.48
N ILE A 54 11.86 -6.50 -2.06
CA ILE A 54 11.39 -5.81 -3.25
C ILE A 54 12.51 -5.82 -4.29
N VAL A 55 12.16 -6.10 -5.53
CA VAL A 55 13.04 -5.94 -6.69
C VAL A 55 12.51 -4.79 -7.53
N ILE A 56 13.39 -3.83 -7.84
CA ILE A 56 13.10 -2.71 -8.74
C ILE A 56 13.87 -2.96 -10.04
N GLU A 57 13.14 -3.08 -11.13
CA GLU A 57 13.73 -3.34 -12.43
C GLU A 57 13.01 -2.56 -13.53
N LYS A 58 13.76 -1.79 -14.31
CA LYS A 58 13.25 -1.02 -15.47
C LYS A 58 12.05 -0.12 -15.15
N GLY A 59 12.02 0.44 -13.92
CA GLY A 59 10.92 1.32 -13.51
C GLY A 59 9.67 0.59 -13.00
N ASP A 60 9.71 -0.73 -12.86
CA ASP A 60 8.66 -1.53 -12.23
C ASP A 60 9.14 -2.12 -10.90
N ILE A 61 8.19 -2.54 -10.07
CA ILE A 61 8.45 -3.25 -8.81
C ILE A 61 7.94 -4.68 -8.87
N ARG A 62 8.70 -5.55 -8.24
CA ARG A 62 8.28 -6.91 -7.93
C ARG A 62 8.45 -7.15 -6.43
N ILE A 63 7.35 -7.42 -5.75
CA ILE A 63 7.34 -7.85 -4.35
C ILE A 63 7.54 -9.35 -4.34
N ILE A 64 8.59 -9.82 -3.65
CA ILE A 64 8.90 -11.25 -3.58
C ILE A 64 7.75 -11.98 -2.87
N GLY A 65 7.23 -13.00 -3.52
CA GLY A 65 6.09 -13.79 -3.01
C GLY A 65 4.71 -13.31 -3.47
N PHE A 66 4.57 -12.09 -3.99
CA PHE A 66 3.28 -11.52 -4.37
C PHE A 66 2.53 -12.42 -5.38
N ASP A 67 3.15 -12.76 -6.51
CA ASP A 67 2.50 -13.52 -7.58
C ASP A 67 2.11 -14.92 -7.11
N SER A 68 2.94 -15.57 -6.28
CA SER A 68 2.60 -16.89 -5.71
C SER A 68 1.43 -16.81 -4.72
N ILE A 69 1.31 -15.71 -3.96
CA ILE A 69 0.17 -15.51 -3.05
C ILE A 69 -1.11 -15.26 -3.85
N ILE A 70 -1.05 -14.46 -4.91
CA ILE A 70 -2.18 -14.25 -5.83
C ILE A 70 -2.64 -15.58 -6.43
N SER A 71 -1.71 -16.40 -6.90
CA SER A 71 -2.03 -17.76 -7.41
C SER A 71 -2.67 -18.64 -6.33
N ASP A 72 -2.16 -18.60 -5.10
CA ASP A 72 -2.72 -19.33 -3.96
C ASP A 72 -4.16 -18.86 -3.64
N PHE A 73 -4.43 -17.54 -3.71
CA PHE A 73 -5.77 -16.98 -3.49
C PHE A 73 -6.76 -17.39 -4.59
N ASN A 74 -6.31 -17.37 -5.86
CA ASN A 74 -7.11 -17.82 -6.98
C ASN A 74 -7.45 -19.32 -6.86
N SER A 75 -6.48 -20.16 -6.47
CA SER A 75 -6.70 -21.60 -6.29
C SER A 75 -7.66 -21.95 -5.16
N LYS A 76 -7.87 -21.02 -4.22
CA LYS A 76 -8.82 -21.14 -3.10
C LYS A 76 -10.13 -20.43 -3.37
N GLU A 77 -10.36 -19.96 -4.59
CA GLU A 77 -11.57 -19.27 -5.02
C GLU A 77 -11.86 -17.96 -4.26
N TYR A 78 -10.86 -17.39 -3.55
CA TYR A 78 -11.01 -16.09 -2.91
C TYR A 78 -11.06 -14.96 -3.92
N ILE A 79 -10.43 -15.16 -5.07
CA ILE A 79 -10.37 -14.24 -6.20
C ILE A 79 -10.42 -15.00 -7.52
N ASP A 80 -10.85 -14.31 -8.57
CA ASP A 80 -10.61 -14.70 -9.97
C ASP A 80 -9.64 -13.72 -10.62
N ILE A 81 -8.89 -14.18 -11.62
CA ILE A 81 -7.95 -13.36 -12.38
C ILE A 81 -8.47 -13.22 -13.80
N ASP A 82 -8.74 -11.98 -14.23
CA ASP A 82 -9.11 -11.65 -15.61
C ASP A 82 -8.15 -10.58 -16.16
N GLY A 83 -7.23 -11.01 -16.98
CA GLY A 83 -6.16 -10.16 -17.53
C GLY A 83 -5.33 -9.50 -16.42
N ASN A 84 -5.41 -8.18 -16.30
CA ASN A 84 -4.76 -7.39 -15.27
C ASN A 84 -5.66 -7.06 -14.07
N SER A 85 -6.82 -7.70 -13.98
CA SER A 85 -7.79 -7.47 -12.91
C SER A 85 -7.88 -8.68 -11.98
N VAL A 86 -8.03 -8.38 -10.71
CA VAL A 86 -8.40 -9.31 -9.65
C VAL A 86 -9.87 -9.04 -9.34
N ILE A 87 -10.70 -10.07 -9.42
CA ILE A 87 -12.11 -10.04 -9.06
C ILE A 87 -12.23 -10.75 -7.71
N VAL A 88 -12.74 -10.04 -6.71
CA VAL A 88 -12.90 -10.58 -5.35
C VAL A 88 -14.21 -11.36 -5.26
N ASN A 89 -14.13 -12.61 -4.80
CA ASN A 89 -15.27 -13.52 -4.66
C ASN A 89 -15.86 -13.47 -3.25
N ASP A 90 -17.08 -13.96 -3.09
CA ASP A 90 -17.78 -13.99 -1.80
C ASP A 90 -17.07 -14.90 -0.77
N GLU A 91 -16.30 -15.88 -1.22
CA GLU A 91 -15.47 -16.77 -0.37
C GLU A 91 -14.49 -15.96 0.49
N LEU A 92 -13.98 -14.85 -0.02
CA LEU A 92 -13.13 -13.95 0.79
C LEU A 92 -13.91 -13.34 1.94
N GLU A 93 -15.14 -12.86 1.70
CA GLU A 93 -16.02 -12.30 2.74
C GLU A 93 -16.34 -13.36 3.80
N TYR A 94 -16.70 -14.58 3.37
CA TYR A 94 -17.00 -15.69 4.29
C TYR A 94 -15.78 -16.08 5.14
N LEU A 95 -14.58 -15.97 4.62
CA LEU A 95 -13.35 -16.23 5.37
C LEU A 95 -13.04 -15.12 6.38
N VAL A 96 -13.05 -13.86 5.93
CA VAL A 96 -12.51 -12.73 6.70
C VAL A 96 -13.50 -12.22 7.74
N SER A 97 -14.79 -12.09 7.38
CA SER A 97 -15.79 -11.49 8.26
C SER A 97 -15.91 -12.15 9.64
N PRO A 98 -15.89 -13.50 9.77
CA PRO A 98 -15.89 -14.14 11.10
C PRO A 98 -14.63 -13.85 11.92
N LEU A 99 -13.46 -13.74 11.26
CA LEU A 99 -12.19 -13.46 11.94
C LEU A 99 -12.15 -12.05 12.52
N LEU A 100 -12.82 -11.10 11.85
CA LEU A 100 -12.92 -9.71 12.31
C LEU A 100 -13.89 -9.51 13.47
N LYS A 101 -14.81 -10.44 13.71
CA LYS A 101 -15.76 -10.36 14.86
C LYS A 101 -15.06 -10.53 16.21
N ASN A 102 -13.85 -11.06 16.23
CA ASN A 102 -13.03 -11.15 17.44
C ASN A 102 -12.18 -9.86 17.57
N ASP A 103 -12.72 -8.83 18.22
CA ASP A 103 -12.11 -7.51 18.37
C ASP A 103 -10.72 -7.52 19.03
N SER A 104 -10.40 -8.51 19.84
CA SER A 104 -9.09 -8.67 20.49
C SER A 104 -8.11 -9.53 19.70
N GLY A 105 -8.54 -10.06 18.56
CA GLY A 105 -7.70 -10.91 17.71
C GLY A 105 -6.62 -10.13 16.95
N ALA A 106 -5.47 -10.77 16.72
CA ALA A 106 -4.37 -10.18 15.94
C ALA A 106 -4.84 -9.76 14.53
N PHE A 107 -5.77 -10.52 13.94
CA PHE A 107 -6.32 -10.26 12.62
C PHE A 107 -7.16 -8.97 12.58
N SER A 108 -8.01 -8.76 13.58
CA SER A 108 -8.81 -7.53 13.72
C SER A 108 -7.93 -6.32 13.98
N TYR A 109 -6.85 -6.48 14.76
CA TYR A 109 -5.87 -5.43 14.97
C TYR A 109 -5.21 -5.01 13.65
N GLN A 110 -4.71 -5.96 12.86
CA GLN A 110 -4.09 -5.68 11.56
C GLN A 110 -5.08 -5.03 10.58
N TYR A 111 -6.34 -5.46 10.59
CA TYR A 111 -7.37 -4.84 9.74
C TYR A 111 -7.59 -3.37 10.10
N ARG A 112 -7.64 -3.04 11.40
CA ARG A 112 -7.76 -1.64 11.87
C ARG A 112 -6.56 -0.77 11.49
N GLU A 113 -5.38 -1.34 11.29
CA GLU A 113 -4.22 -0.63 10.76
C GLU A 113 -4.28 -0.45 9.24
N ILE A 114 -4.80 -1.43 8.50
CA ILE A 114 -4.82 -1.44 7.04
C ILE A 114 -5.98 -0.59 6.49
N GLN A 115 -7.16 -0.69 7.09
CA GLN A 115 -8.37 -0.04 6.57
C GLN A 115 -8.23 1.48 6.40
N PRO A 116 -7.72 2.26 7.37
CA PRO A 116 -7.53 3.69 7.19
C PRO A 116 -6.58 4.01 6.04
N PHE A 117 -5.51 3.22 5.88
CA PHE A 117 -4.57 3.38 4.78
C PHE A 117 -5.21 3.13 3.41
N VAL A 118 -5.99 2.06 3.27
CA VAL A 118 -6.73 1.76 2.04
C VAL A 118 -7.72 2.88 1.74
N ASN A 119 -8.48 3.35 2.74
CA ASN A 119 -9.44 4.44 2.58
C ASN A 119 -8.74 5.73 2.12
N LEU A 120 -7.57 6.04 2.69
CA LEU A 120 -6.76 7.19 2.28
C LEU A 120 -6.38 7.07 0.80
N LEU A 121 -5.82 5.93 0.37
CA LEU A 121 -5.42 5.74 -1.03
C LEU A 121 -6.61 5.79 -1.99
N GLN A 122 -7.77 5.23 -1.60
CA GLN A 122 -9.00 5.27 -2.40
C GLN A 122 -9.64 6.68 -2.49
N SER A 123 -9.27 7.62 -1.63
CA SER A 123 -9.72 9.01 -1.72
C SER A 123 -9.04 9.78 -2.85
N TYR A 124 -7.97 9.22 -3.44
CA TYR A 124 -7.26 9.79 -4.57
C TYR A 124 -7.48 8.97 -5.86
N SER A 125 -7.28 9.61 -7.01
CA SER A 125 -7.29 8.88 -8.29
C SER A 125 -6.10 7.92 -8.41
N ASP A 126 -6.29 6.83 -9.16
CA ASP A 126 -5.21 5.88 -9.46
C ASP A 126 -3.97 6.56 -10.06
N GLN A 127 -4.19 7.56 -10.94
CA GLN A 127 -3.11 8.32 -11.53
C GLN A 127 -2.31 9.08 -10.48
N PHE A 128 -2.97 9.64 -9.47
CA PHE A 128 -2.28 10.33 -8.38
C PHE A 128 -1.50 9.37 -7.50
N VAL A 129 -2.09 8.25 -7.08
CA VAL A 129 -1.38 7.20 -6.33
C VAL A 129 -0.16 6.70 -7.11
N PHE A 130 -0.29 6.61 -8.43
CA PHE A 130 0.82 6.29 -9.33
C PHE A 130 1.94 7.35 -9.26
N THR A 131 1.58 8.65 -9.27
CA THR A 131 2.55 9.74 -9.13
C THR A 131 3.27 9.70 -7.79
N VAL A 132 2.55 9.45 -6.70
CA VAL A 132 3.13 9.26 -5.36
C VAL A 132 4.12 8.09 -5.36
N PHE A 133 3.74 6.97 -5.95
CA PHE A 133 4.59 5.81 -6.08
C PHE A 133 5.92 6.12 -6.78
N PHE A 134 5.89 6.82 -7.91
CA PHE A 134 7.12 7.21 -8.64
C PHE A 134 7.90 8.34 -7.98
N SER A 135 7.23 9.12 -7.13
CA SER A 135 7.87 10.21 -6.36
C SER A 135 8.48 9.73 -5.05
N GLU A 136 8.21 8.50 -4.64
CA GLU A 136 8.75 7.91 -3.41
C GLU A 136 10.29 7.90 -3.47
N PRO A 137 10.97 8.44 -2.43
CA PRO A 137 12.41 8.67 -2.48
C PRO A 137 13.25 7.42 -2.74
N THR A 138 12.82 6.28 -2.19
CA THR A 138 13.55 5.02 -2.33
C THR A 138 13.46 4.48 -3.75
N PHE A 139 12.26 4.57 -4.36
CA PHE A 139 12.07 4.18 -5.75
C PHE A 139 12.89 5.06 -6.70
N LYS A 140 12.84 6.39 -6.53
CA LYS A 140 13.65 7.32 -7.32
C LYS A 140 15.14 7.00 -7.22
N GLU A 141 15.66 6.81 -6.02
CA GLU A 141 17.07 6.49 -5.82
C GLU A 141 17.45 5.14 -6.42
N ALA A 142 16.64 4.12 -6.19
CA ALA A 142 16.89 2.78 -6.75
C ALA A 142 16.89 2.80 -8.29
N SER A 143 15.95 3.51 -8.89
CA SER A 143 15.87 3.66 -10.35
C SER A 143 17.10 4.37 -10.91
N LEU A 144 17.60 5.43 -10.25
CA LEU A 144 18.78 6.18 -10.67
C LEU A 144 20.08 5.39 -10.50
N ARG A 145 20.20 4.60 -9.43
CA ARG A 145 21.41 3.86 -9.09
C ARG A 145 21.44 2.44 -9.67
N GLY A 146 20.36 2.00 -10.31
CA GLY A 146 20.22 0.63 -10.80
C GLY A 146 20.22 -0.41 -9.68
N ILE A 147 19.77 -0.06 -8.46
CA ILE A 147 19.61 -0.97 -7.35
C ILE A 147 18.47 -1.93 -7.69
N LYS A 148 18.79 -3.23 -7.71
CA LYS A 148 17.83 -4.25 -8.15
C LYS A 148 17.06 -4.89 -7.01
N GLN A 149 17.56 -4.84 -5.78
CA GLN A 149 16.93 -5.49 -4.62
C GLN A 149 17.07 -4.64 -3.36
N MET A 150 15.98 -4.54 -2.60
CA MET A 150 15.94 -3.84 -1.31
C MET A 150 14.93 -4.47 -0.36
N ARG A 151 15.04 -4.17 0.92
CA ARG A 151 14.01 -4.42 1.93
C ARG A 151 13.19 -3.16 2.16
N SER A 152 11.89 -3.30 2.44
CA SER A 152 11.03 -2.17 2.77
C SER A 152 11.53 -1.36 3.97
N SER A 153 12.21 -2.00 4.94
CA SER A 153 12.85 -1.31 6.08
C SER A 153 13.97 -0.35 5.69
N ASN A 154 14.53 -0.48 4.49
CA ASN A 154 15.55 0.42 3.97
C ASN A 154 14.95 1.66 3.31
N SER A 155 13.62 1.82 3.34
CA SER A 155 12.94 2.98 2.81
C SER A 155 13.37 4.27 3.53
N ARG A 156 13.55 5.32 2.75
CA ARG A 156 13.78 6.68 3.27
C ARG A 156 12.49 7.42 3.59
N LEU A 157 11.35 6.85 3.23
CA LEU A 157 10.05 7.50 3.36
C LEU A 157 9.73 7.79 4.84
N LYS A 158 10.02 6.83 5.75
CA LYS A 158 9.86 7.07 7.18
C LYS A 158 10.61 8.31 7.66
N GLY A 159 11.90 8.43 7.31
CA GLY A 159 12.73 9.58 7.71
C GLY A 159 12.20 10.90 7.12
N LEU A 160 11.70 10.86 5.88
CA LEU A 160 11.09 12.00 5.23
C LEU A 160 9.79 12.42 5.92
N LEU A 161 8.89 11.50 6.22
CA LEU A 161 7.63 11.77 6.92
C LEU A 161 7.90 12.30 8.34
N SER A 162 8.84 11.70 9.08
CA SER A 162 9.24 12.18 10.41
C SER A 162 9.83 13.61 10.35
N SER A 163 10.62 13.92 9.33
CA SER A 163 11.16 15.28 9.13
C SER A 163 10.08 16.28 8.74
N PHE A 164 9.07 15.82 8.00
CA PHE A 164 7.91 16.63 7.62
C PHE A 164 7.05 16.92 8.85
N GLN A 165 6.76 15.92 9.68
CA GLN A 165 6.06 16.05 10.96
C GLN A 165 6.74 17.07 11.87
N ALA A 166 8.06 16.97 12.04
CA ALA A 166 8.82 17.90 12.88
C ALA A 166 8.72 19.38 12.43
N LYS A 167 8.49 19.64 11.13
CA LYS A 167 8.34 20.99 10.59
C LYS A 167 6.95 21.58 10.80
N LEU A 168 5.93 20.73 10.96
CA LEU A 168 4.56 21.21 11.16
C LEU A 168 4.32 21.77 12.56
N ASN A 169 5.23 21.50 13.53
CA ASN A 169 5.21 22.04 14.90
C ASN A 169 3.85 21.94 15.63
N ASN A 170 3.02 20.96 15.27
CA ASN A 170 1.69 20.76 15.84
C ASN A 170 1.61 19.37 16.48
N ALA A 171 1.40 19.35 17.81
CA ALA A 171 1.37 18.09 18.59
C ALA A 171 0.08 17.27 18.40
N ASP A 172 -0.95 17.86 17.79
CA ASP A 172 -2.27 17.25 17.64
C ASP A 172 -2.48 16.56 16.26
N ILE A 173 -1.41 16.49 15.42
CA ILE A 173 -1.48 15.90 14.08
C ILE A 173 -1.04 14.44 14.18
N ASP A 174 -1.89 13.51 13.77
CA ASP A 174 -1.56 12.09 13.74
C ASP A 174 -0.72 11.69 12.52
N GLU A 175 -0.23 10.45 12.49
CA GLU A 175 0.64 9.95 11.43
C GLU A 175 -0.08 9.85 10.07
N TYR A 176 -1.40 9.61 10.07
CA TYR A 176 -2.19 9.57 8.83
C TYR A 176 -2.40 10.97 8.26
N ASP A 177 -2.61 11.97 9.10
CA ASP A 177 -2.66 13.37 8.69
C ASP A 177 -1.34 13.80 8.05
N ILE A 178 -0.21 13.42 8.64
CA ILE A 178 1.13 13.70 8.09
C ILE A 178 1.29 13.05 6.71
N LEU A 179 0.88 11.79 6.57
CA LEU A 179 0.92 11.11 5.27
C LEU A 179 0.03 11.81 4.24
N THR A 180 -1.17 12.22 4.63
CA THR A 180 -2.12 12.96 3.78
C THR A 180 -1.50 14.29 3.31
N TYR A 181 -0.96 15.09 4.23
CA TYR A 181 -0.31 16.36 3.90
C TYR A 181 0.89 16.16 2.97
N TRP A 182 1.66 15.10 3.16
CA TRP A 182 2.77 14.76 2.26
C TRP A 182 2.27 14.39 0.86
N MET A 183 1.19 13.59 0.76
CA MET A 183 0.57 13.25 -0.51
C MET A 183 0.03 14.49 -1.22
N ASP A 184 -0.68 15.36 -0.51
CA ASP A 184 -1.21 16.62 -1.04
C ASP A 184 -0.08 17.56 -1.51
N TYR A 185 1.05 17.57 -0.79
CA TYR A 185 2.22 18.31 -1.21
C TYR A 185 2.79 17.81 -2.54
N ILE A 186 2.87 16.48 -2.71
CA ILE A 186 3.31 15.87 -3.98
C ILE A 186 2.31 16.23 -5.09
N LEU A 187 1.01 16.12 -4.84
CA LEU A 187 -0.05 16.43 -5.80
C LEU A 187 0.05 17.88 -6.28
N LYS A 188 0.19 18.80 -5.33
CA LYS A 188 0.35 20.24 -5.65
C LYS A 188 1.56 20.51 -6.52
N ASN A 189 2.70 19.89 -6.22
CA ASN A 189 3.90 20.04 -7.03
C ASN A 189 3.76 19.41 -8.43
N TYR A 190 3.09 18.28 -8.53
CA TYR A 190 2.81 17.63 -9.80
C TYR A 190 1.99 18.54 -10.73
N TYR A 191 0.91 19.15 -10.23
CA TYR A 191 0.10 20.08 -11.04
C TYR A 191 0.84 21.36 -11.43
N ILE A 192 1.75 21.85 -10.58
CA ILE A 192 2.59 22.99 -10.92
C ILE A 192 3.57 22.64 -12.06
N GLU A 193 4.18 21.46 -12.00
CA GLU A 193 5.16 21.01 -12.99
C GLU A 193 4.51 20.65 -14.35
N THR A 194 3.29 20.10 -14.34
CA THR A 194 2.57 19.70 -15.58
C THR A 194 1.78 20.83 -16.23
N GLY A 195 1.60 21.97 -15.55
CA GLY A 195 0.77 23.09 -16.03
C GLY A 195 -0.73 22.77 -16.05
N GLU A 196 -1.14 21.63 -15.56
CA GLU A 196 -2.54 21.25 -15.40
C GLU A 196 -3.10 22.00 -14.18
N ASN A 197 -3.78 23.14 -14.42
CA ASN A 197 -4.52 23.84 -13.38
C ASN A 197 -5.61 22.88 -12.85
N GLY A 198 -5.52 22.55 -11.57
CA GLY A 198 -6.44 21.65 -10.88
C GLY A 198 -7.88 22.16 -10.85
N ALA A 199 -8.56 21.96 -11.95
CA ALA A 199 -9.99 22.11 -12.09
C ALA A 199 -10.54 20.71 -12.42
N GLU A 200 -10.71 19.91 -11.34
CA GLU A 200 -11.77 18.92 -11.24
C GLU A 200 -11.58 18.17 -9.91
N ARG A 201 -12.33 18.64 -8.90
CA ARG A 201 -12.62 17.87 -7.68
C ARG A 201 -13.90 17.10 -7.89
#